data_03c05ba7c49cd700f04bf85fce404e5b
#
_entry.id   03c05ba7c49cd700f04bf85fce404e5b
#
_cell.length_a   1.000
_cell.length_b   1.000
_cell.length_c   1.000
_cell.angle_alpha   90.00
_cell.angle_beta   90.00
_cell.angle_gamma   90.00
#
_symmetry.space_group_name_H-M   'P 1'
#
loop_
_entity.id
_entity.type
_entity.pdbx_description
1 polymer ?
#
loop_
_entity_poly.entity_id
_entity_poly.type
_entity_poly.pdbx_seq_one_letter_code
_entity_poly.pdbx_strand_id
1 'polypeptide(L)'
;MNYTRNELFSIAKRYNNLKRTYLIVNKKQAKYLPSKPSETFAMTNALAQKMWKAGVKDENTLVIGFAETATALGRLIAGHFSQAFYLTTTREEITGKCIEFKEEHSYVVEQRIAIEALSKSHSFSQVVFVDDEFTTGRTLRNLAKELLKEVPSLRNSKKFAVTIIDRTNEENKANLKELGIEIVSLLSFTDDNFEEQVKDIEITEPEKVPEVTKEIITVEHLGNIPNARLGYSCGGIDTLAQNLLERYKNQIQQANNILVLGTEEFMAVPIYFAREIEKFGKSVVCHATARSPIGVLKPDGDELIKGTFITEYPVKEGYKLVSFYQKERSTYLYSMNHYDLVFVLTDSKEIPKGAIKTLSSLMSIYKNYNTKLIQFTD
;
A
#
# COMPACT_ATOMS: atom_id res chain seq x y z
N MET A 1 -1.24 -8.33 20.72
CA MET A 1 -2.14 -7.14 20.69
C MET A 1 -3.36 -7.53 19.86
N ASN A 2 -4.56 -7.36 20.37
CA ASN A 2 -5.79 -7.60 19.62
C ASN A 2 -6.37 -6.25 19.21
N TYR A 3 -6.63 -6.07 17.94
CA TYR A 3 -7.26 -4.86 17.41
C TYR A 3 -8.76 -5.06 17.28
N THR A 4 -9.52 -4.02 17.53
CA THR A 4 -10.94 -3.91 17.18
C THR A 4 -11.08 -3.40 15.74
N ARG A 5 -12.27 -3.56 15.15
CA ARG A 5 -12.58 -3.04 13.80
C ARG A 5 -12.34 -1.52 13.75
N ASN A 6 -12.86 -0.78 14.73
CA ASN A 6 -12.75 0.67 14.77
C ASN A 6 -11.31 1.21 14.93
N GLU A 7 -10.44 0.46 15.60
CA GLU A 7 -9.02 0.81 15.70
C GLU A 7 -8.26 0.63 14.39
N LEU A 8 -8.69 -0.31 13.54
CA LEU A 8 -7.99 -0.66 12.30
C LEU A 8 -8.51 0.09 11.08
N PHE A 9 -9.82 0.27 10.95
CA PHE A 9 -10.36 0.83 9.72
C PHE A 9 -11.61 1.68 9.91
N SER A 10 -11.90 2.49 8.90
CA SER A 10 -13.18 3.13 8.62
C SER A 10 -13.68 2.69 7.25
N ILE A 11 -14.91 3.02 6.92
CA ILE A 11 -15.50 2.74 5.61
C ILE A 11 -15.68 4.06 4.87
N ALA A 12 -15.33 4.08 3.59
CA ALA A 12 -15.57 5.21 2.70
C ALA A 12 -16.43 4.79 1.52
N LYS A 13 -17.22 5.70 0.98
CA LYS A 13 -17.95 5.52 -0.28
C LYS A 13 -17.00 5.76 -1.44
N ARG A 14 -16.98 4.86 -2.42
CA ARG A 14 -16.17 5.02 -3.63
C ARG A 14 -16.83 5.99 -4.59
N TYR A 15 -16.04 6.82 -5.22
CA TYR A 15 -16.50 7.68 -6.27
C TYR A 15 -16.55 6.92 -7.61
N ASN A 16 -17.68 6.99 -8.31
CA ASN A 16 -17.90 6.38 -9.63
C ASN A 16 -17.61 4.87 -9.75
N ASN A 17 -17.86 4.09 -8.69
CA ASN A 17 -17.75 2.64 -8.76
C ASN A 17 -19.07 1.97 -8.33
N LEU A 18 -19.83 1.48 -9.33
CA LEU A 18 -21.13 0.85 -9.11
C LEU A 18 -21.05 -0.62 -8.72
N LYS A 19 -19.90 -1.28 -8.94
CA LYS A 19 -19.73 -2.71 -8.64
C LYS A 19 -19.41 -2.95 -7.16
N ARG A 20 -18.64 -2.07 -6.55
CA ARG A 20 -18.33 -2.06 -5.13
C ARG A 20 -18.35 -0.62 -4.65
N THR A 21 -19.44 -0.25 -3.99
CA THR A 21 -19.74 1.14 -3.63
C THR A 21 -18.91 1.66 -2.47
N TYR A 22 -18.28 0.78 -1.70
CA TYR A 22 -17.47 1.12 -0.53
C TYR A 22 -16.01 0.71 -0.68
N LEU A 23 -15.18 1.28 0.18
CA LEU A 23 -13.79 0.92 0.39
C LEU A 23 -13.50 0.87 1.89
N ILE A 24 -12.79 -0.17 2.33
CA ILE A 24 -12.20 -0.20 3.67
C ILE A 24 -10.95 0.66 3.68
N VAL A 25 -10.94 1.66 4.54
CA VAL A 25 -9.81 2.59 4.72
C VAL A 25 -9.07 2.22 6.00
N ASN A 26 -7.94 1.55 5.86
CA ASN A 26 -7.12 1.21 7.01
C ASN A 26 -6.43 2.45 7.59
N LYS A 27 -6.58 2.66 8.91
CA LYS A 27 -6.08 3.83 9.64
C LYS A 27 -4.57 3.79 9.92
N LYS A 28 -3.93 2.61 9.76
CA LYS A 28 -2.54 2.37 10.17
C LYS A 28 -1.63 1.91 9.02
N GLN A 29 -2.12 1.97 7.78
CA GLN A 29 -1.40 1.45 6.61
C GLN A 29 -0.70 2.56 5.81
N ALA A 30 -0.91 3.83 6.16
CA ALA A 30 -0.35 4.99 5.48
C ALA A 30 -0.69 5.09 3.98
N LYS A 31 -1.87 4.56 3.57
CA LYS A 31 -2.29 4.56 2.16
C LYS A 31 -3.28 5.65 1.81
N TYR A 32 -4.42 5.67 2.47
CA TYR A 32 -5.48 6.67 2.26
C TYR A 32 -5.49 7.74 3.34
N LEU A 33 -4.92 7.43 4.49
CA LEU A 33 -4.78 8.33 5.62
C LEU A 33 -3.31 8.37 6.05
N PRO A 34 -2.81 9.54 6.48
CA PRO A 34 -1.51 9.62 7.10
C PRO A 34 -1.47 8.79 8.39
N SER A 35 -0.38 8.08 8.61
CA SER A 35 -0.19 7.21 9.78
C SER A 35 1.21 7.38 10.35
N LYS A 36 1.35 7.27 11.68
CA LYS A 36 2.67 7.21 12.31
C LYS A 36 3.37 5.90 11.94
N PRO A 37 4.66 5.92 11.61
CA PRO A 37 5.41 4.69 11.31
C PRO A 37 5.29 3.64 12.41
N SER A 38 5.41 4.05 13.68
CA SER A 38 5.25 3.16 14.85
C SER A 38 3.92 2.40 14.86
N GLU A 39 2.81 3.03 14.45
CA GLU A 39 1.50 2.38 14.36
C GLU A 39 1.43 1.35 13.23
N THR A 40 2.02 1.67 12.07
CA THR A 40 2.12 0.75 10.93
C THR A 40 2.95 -0.49 11.30
N PHE A 41 4.11 -0.28 11.94
CA PHE A 41 4.96 -1.38 12.41
C PHE A 41 4.29 -2.19 13.52
N ALA A 42 3.60 -1.55 14.47
CA ALA A 42 2.90 -2.26 15.56
C ALA A 42 1.77 -3.17 15.00
N MET A 43 1.00 -2.68 14.03
CA MET A 43 -0.03 -3.46 13.33
C MET A 43 0.59 -4.65 12.60
N THR A 44 1.67 -4.44 11.86
CA THR A 44 2.35 -5.50 11.10
C THR A 44 3.01 -6.52 12.04
N ASN A 45 3.61 -6.10 13.15
CA ASN A 45 4.16 -7.00 14.17
C ASN A 45 3.05 -7.88 14.78
N ALA A 46 1.87 -7.32 15.05
CA ALA A 46 0.75 -8.11 15.56
C ALA A 46 0.27 -9.17 14.54
N LEU A 47 0.26 -8.82 13.25
CA LEU A 47 -0.05 -9.75 12.16
C LEU A 47 1.01 -10.85 12.06
N ALA A 48 2.30 -10.50 12.13
CA ALA A 48 3.40 -11.46 12.14
C ALA A 48 3.33 -12.42 13.32
N GLN A 49 2.96 -11.95 14.51
CA GLN A 49 2.74 -12.84 15.67
C GLN A 49 1.64 -13.87 15.43
N LYS A 50 0.55 -13.50 14.76
CA LYS A 50 -0.50 -14.45 14.37
C LYS A 50 0.00 -15.43 13.30
N MET A 51 0.80 -14.95 12.36
CA MET A 51 1.43 -15.77 11.32
C MET A 51 2.32 -16.87 11.93
N TRP A 52 3.18 -16.53 12.91
CA TRP A 52 4.00 -17.51 13.62
C TRP A 52 3.15 -18.53 14.39
N LYS A 53 2.06 -18.10 15.03
CA LYS A 53 1.14 -19.00 15.74
C LYS A 53 0.39 -19.95 14.80
N ALA A 54 0.15 -19.56 13.56
CA ALA A 54 -0.45 -20.39 12.52
C ALA A 54 0.55 -21.37 11.87
N GLY A 55 1.79 -21.42 12.32
CA GLY A 55 2.78 -22.40 11.86
C GLY A 55 3.65 -21.95 10.69
N VAL A 56 3.60 -20.67 10.31
CA VAL A 56 4.64 -20.08 9.46
C VAL A 56 5.96 -20.12 10.22
N LYS A 57 7.05 -20.40 9.54
CA LYS A 57 8.37 -20.53 10.15
C LYS A 57 9.36 -19.54 9.55
N ASP A 58 10.43 -19.22 10.27
CA ASP A 58 11.55 -18.46 9.73
C ASP A 58 12.45 -19.37 8.87
N GLU A 59 11.99 -19.57 7.65
CA GLU A 59 12.62 -20.41 6.62
C GLU A 59 12.76 -19.60 5.34
N ASN A 60 13.40 -20.17 4.30
CA ASN A 60 13.49 -19.55 2.98
C ASN A 60 12.09 -19.33 2.40
N THR A 61 11.64 -18.08 2.38
CA THR A 61 10.26 -17.70 2.14
C THR A 61 10.14 -16.78 0.92
N LEU A 62 9.21 -17.14 0.02
CA LEU A 62 8.71 -16.21 -0.99
C LEU A 62 7.55 -15.40 -0.40
N VAL A 63 7.68 -14.08 -0.34
CA VAL A 63 6.60 -13.18 0.07
C VAL A 63 6.10 -12.40 -1.14
N ILE A 64 4.80 -12.46 -1.41
CA ILE A 64 4.16 -11.79 -2.54
C ILE A 64 3.14 -10.78 -1.99
N GLY A 65 3.43 -9.48 -2.17
CA GLY A 65 2.50 -8.40 -1.81
C GLY A 65 1.60 -8.01 -2.98
N PHE A 66 0.29 -7.89 -2.74
CA PHE A 66 -0.64 -7.50 -3.80
C PHE A 66 -0.67 -5.98 -3.99
N ALA A 67 -0.56 -5.56 -5.24
CA ALA A 67 -0.75 -4.16 -5.62
C ALA A 67 -2.25 -3.80 -5.59
N GLU A 68 -2.57 -2.60 -5.15
CA GLU A 68 -1.70 -1.47 -4.86
C GLU A 68 -1.42 -1.35 -3.35
N THR A 69 -2.42 -1.68 -2.52
CA THR A 69 -2.47 -1.36 -1.10
C THR A 69 -1.53 -2.20 -0.24
N ALA A 70 -1.26 -3.43 -0.62
CA ALA A 70 -0.46 -4.33 0.21
C ALA A 70 1.03 -4.41 -0.18
N THR A 71 1.52 -3.54 -1.07
CA THR A 71 2.95 -3.54 -1.43
C THR A 71 3.85 -3.26 -0.23
N ALA A 72 3.54 -2.25 0.58
CA ALA A 72 4.30 -2.00 1.80
C ALA A 72 4.08 -3.07 2.86
N LEU A 73 2.83 -3.51 3.06
CA LEU A 73 2.51 -4.55 4.04
C LEU A 73 3.28 -5.83 3.75
N GLY A 74 3.34 -6.25 2.48
CA GLY A 74 4.13 -7.41 2.05
C GLY A 74 5.62 -7.25 2.38
N ARG A 75 6.20 -6.07 2.14
CA ARG A 75 7.62 -5.82 2.48
C ARG A 75 7.86 -5.82 3.99
N LEU A 76 6.93 -5.26 4.77
CA LEU A 76 7.00 -5.28 6.23
C LEU A 76 6.90 -6.71 6.76
N ILE A 77 5.99 -7.54 6.22
CA ILE A 77 5.91 -8.98 6.55
C ILE A 77 7.18 -9.71 6.15
N ALA A 78 7.73 -9.45 4.96
CA ALA A 78 8.99 -10.05 4.51
C ALA A 78 10.17 -9.70 5.43
N GLY A 79 10.13 -8.54 6.07
CA GLY A 79 11.13 -8.11 7.04
C GLY A 79 11.17 -8.92 8.35
N HIS A 80 10.19 -9.80 8.59
CA HIS A 80 10.17 -10.70 9.74
C HIS A 80 10.91 -12.03 9.50
N PHE A 81 11.35 -12.30 8.27
CA PHE A 81 12.09 -13.51 7.94
C PHE A 81 13.58 -13.21 7.80
N SER A 82 14.42 -14.13 8.27
CA SER A 82 15.87 -14.06 8.10
C SER A 82 16.28 -14.21 6.63
N GLN A 83 15.51 -15.00 5.87
CA GLN A 83 15.72 -15.26 4.45
C GLN A 83 14.37 -15.15 3.71
N ALA A 84 14.09 -13.99 3.16
CA ALA A 84 12.92 -13.77 2.33
C ALA A 84 13.32 -13.25 0.94
N PHE A 85 12.62 -13.75 -0.07
CA PHE A 85 12.54 -13.12 -1.39
C PHE A 85 11.21 -12.40 -1.48
N TYR A 86 11.25 -11.11 -1.71
CA TYR A 86 10.07 -10.26 -1.77
C TYR A 86 9.75 -9.86 -3.21
N LEU A 87 8.49 -10.01 -3.58
CA LEU A 87 7.97 -9.72 -4.90
C LEU A 87 6.59 -9.06 -4.76
N THR A 88 6.25 -8.13 -5.63
CA THR A 88 4.90 -7.56 -5.69
C THR A 88 4.21 -7.89 -7.00
N THR A 89 2.88 -8.01 -6.94
CA THR A 89 2.11 -7.79 -8.16
C THR A 89 2.17 -6.31 -8.53
N THR A 90 1.85 -5.98 -9.76
CA THR A 90 1.86 -4.59 -10.23
C THR A 90 0.82 -4.37 -11.31
N ARG A 91 0.37 -3.12 -11.45
CA ARG A 91 -0.44 -2.66 -12.59
C ARG A 91 0.40 -1.92 -13.63
N GLU A 92 1.70 -1.74 -13.35
CA GLU A 92 2.65 -1.16 -14.30
C GLU A 92 3.12 -2.22 -15.30
N GLU A 93 3.57 -1.77 -16.44
CA GLU A 93 4.26 -2.64 -17.39
C GLU A 93 5.61 -3.06 -16.82
N ILE A 94 5.91 -4.35 -16.97
CA ILE A 94 7.18 -4.93 -16.57
C ILE A 94 7.82 -5.67 -17.75
N THR A 95 9.13 -5.64 -17.80
CA THR A 95 9.90 -6.42 -18.79
C THR A 95 10.19 -7.83 -18.28
N GLY A 96 10.34 -8.77 -19.18
CA GLY A 96 10.65 -10.16 -18.86
C GLY A 96 9.43 -11.08 -18.73
N LYS A 97 9.66 -12.30 -18.28
CA LYS A 97 8.60 -13.31 -18.15
C LYS A 97 7.68 -12.95 -16.96
N CYS A 98 6.38 -12.80 -17.23
CA CYS A 98 5.38 -12.48 -16.23
C CYS A 98 4.11 -13.34 -16.39
N ILE A 99 3.35 -13.45 -15.30
CA ILE A 99 1.97 -13.93 -15.31
C ILE A 99 1.07 -12.71 -15.31
N GLU A 100 0.16 -12.65 -16.27
CA GLU A 100 -0.92 -11.67 -16.29
C GLU A 100 -2.20 -12.31 -15.77
N PHE A 101 -2.89 -11.63 -14.87
CA PHE A 101 -4.13 -12.12 -14.32
C PHE A 101 -5.16 -11.00 -14.17
N LYS A 102 -6.43 -11.42 -14.15
CA LYS A 102 -7.57 -10.49 -14.07
C LYS A 102 -8.09 -10.47 -12.65
N GLU A 103 -8.48 -9.28 -12.22
CA GLU A 103 -9.34 -9.17 -11.04
C GLU A 103 -10.76 -9.68 -11.37
N GLU A 104 -11.48 -10.05 -10.32
CA GLU A 104 -12.87 -10.46 -10.46
C GLU A 104 -13.69 -9.34 -11.12
N HIS A 105 -14.43 -9.68 -12.16
CA HIS A 105 -15.27 -8.75 -12.95
C HIS A 105 -14.54 -7.80 -13.93
N SER A 106 -13.25 -8.02 -14.20
CA SER A 106 -12.54 -7.29 -15.25
C SER A 106 -12.35 -8.14 -16.50
N TYR A 107 -12.55 -7.53 -17.67
CA TYR A 107 -12.23 -8.14 -18.98
C TYR A 107 -10.81 -7.79 -19.43
N VAL A 108 -10.16 -6.85 -18.75
CA VAL A 108 -8.81 -6.38 -19.06
C VAL A 108 -7.83 -6.98 -18.06
N VAL A 109 -6.58 -7.23 -18.50
CA VAL A 109 -5.48 -7.57 -17.59
C VAL A 109 -5.25 -6.39 -16.67
N GLU A 110 -5.43 -6.60 -15.37
CA GLU A 110 -5.31 -5.53 -14.38
C GLU A 110 -4.06 -5.64 -13.54
N GLN A 111 -3.54 -6.86 -13.40
CA GLN A 111 -2.33 -7.10 -12.59
C GLN A 111 -1.37 -8.08 -13.28
N ARG A 112 -0.10 -7.88 -12.99
CA ARG A 112 1.01 -8.70 -13.45
C ARG A 112 1.90 -9.08 -12.27
N ILE A 113 2.60 -10.20 -12.42
CA ILE A 113 3.67 -10.62 -11.51
C ILE A 113 4.85 -11.15 -12.33
N ALA A 114 6.04 -10.63 -12.07
CA ALA A 114 7.26 -11.14 -12.70
C ALA A 114 7.62 -12.50 -12.12
N ILE A 115 7.91 -13.48 -12.98
CA ILE A 115 8.30 -14.82 -12.54
C ILE A 115 9.69 -15.23 -13.00
N GLU A 116 10.38 -14.38 -13.75
CA GLU A 116 11.72 -14.68 -14.25
C GLU A 116 12.71 -14.97 -13.12
N ALA A 117 12.68 -14.17 -12.06
CA ALA A 117 13.52 -14.37 -10.89
C ALA A 117 13.19 -15.64 -10.12
N LEU A 118 11.93 -16.10 -10.15
CA LEU A 118 11.48 -17.31 -9.46
C LEU A 118 11.91 -18.61 -10.20
N SER A 119 12.12 -18.54 -11.49
CA SER A 119 12.51 -19.68 -12.32
C SER A 119 14.02 -20.01 -12.24
N LYS A 120 14.84 -19.10 -11.73
CA LYS A 120 16.29 -19.24 -11.60
C LYS A 120 16.67 -19.84 -10.24
N SER A 121 16.54 -21.17 -10.09
CA SER A 121 17.11 -21.96 -8.97
C SER A 121 16.71 -21.59 -7.52
N HIS A 122 15.60 -20.93 -7.32
CA HIS A 122 15.08 -20.69 -5.97
C HIS A 122 14.14 -21.83 -5.55
N SER A 123 14.49 -22.53 -4.48
CA SER A 123 13.56 -23.41 -3.77
C SER A 123 13.06 -22.73 -2.52
N PHE A 124 11.80 -22.40 -2.47
CA PHE A 124 11.18 -21.80 -1.29
C PHE A 124 10.45 -22.85 -0.47
N SER A 125 10.71 -22.91 0.83
CA SER A 125 10.02 -23.81 1.76
C SER A 125 8.54 -23.40 1.92
N GLN A 126 8.27 -22.12 1.79
CA GLN A 126 6.93 -21.57 1.92
C GLN A 126 6.71 -20.32 1.05
N VAL A 127 5.44 -20.07 0.74
CA VAL A 127 4.95 -18.88 0.03
C VAL A 127 3.95 -18.16 0.92
N VAL A 128 4.15 -16.87 1.12
CA VAL A 128 3.27 -15.99 1.89
C VAL A 128 2.69 -14.95 0.95
N PHE A 129 1.41 -15.08 0.65
CA PHE A 129 0.64 -14.07 -0.09
C PHE A 129 0.11 -13.02 0.88
N VAL A 130 0.35 -11.75 0.59
CA VAL A 130 -0.01 -10.65 1.50
C VAL A 130 -0.93 -9.66 0.82
N ASP A 131 -2.13 -9.46 1.39
CA ASP A 131 -3.06 -8.41 0.97
C ASP A 131 -3.60 -7.67 2.21
N ASP A 132 -4.21 -6.51 2.03
CA ASP A 132 -4.82 -5.77 3.14
C ASP A 132 -6.21 -6.30 3.49
N GLU A 133 -6.95 -6.83 2.49
CA GLU A 133 -8.27 -7.41 2.66
C GLU A 133 -8.49 -8.61 1.73
N PHE A 134 -8.95 -9.73 2.27
CA PHE A 134 -9.54 -10.81 1.47
C PHE A 134 -11.07 -10.79 1.60
N THR A 135 -11.75 -10.61 0.46
CA THR A 135 -13.22 -10.71 0.35
C THR A 135 -13.65 -12.11 -0.11
N THR A 136 -13.45 -12.39 -1.39
CA THR A 136 -13.71 -13.71 -1.98
C THR A 136 -12.46 -14.57 -2.12
N GLY A 137 -11.28 -13.97 -2.02
CA GLY A 137 -10.01 -14.65 -2.28
C GLY A 137 -9.80 -15.09 -3.73
N ARG A 138 -10.67 -14.70 -4.69
CA ARG A 138 -10.59 -15.15 -6.10
C ARG A 138 -9.35 -14.64 -6.79
N THR A 139 -8.94 -13.40 -6.56
CA THR A 139 -7.70 -12.84 -7.13
C THR A 139 -6.49 -13.65 -6.68
N LEU A 140 -6.39 -13.94 -5.38
CA LEU A 140 -5.36 -14.81 -4.81
C LEU A 140 -5.40 -16.20 -5.42
N ARG A 141 -6.58 -16.82 -5.49
CA ARG A 141 -6.76 -18.17 -6.05
C ARG A 141 -6.32 -18.24 -7.51
N ASN A 142 -6.70 -17.26 -8.31
CA ASN A 142 -6.34 -17.19 -9.72
C ASN A 142 -4.82 -17.05 -9.89
N LEU A 143 -4.20 -16.10 -9.16
CA LEU A 143 -2.75 -15.96 -9.17
C LEU A 143 -2.05 -17.23 -8.72
N ALA A 144 -2.48 -17.84 -7.59
CA ALA A 144 -1.84 -19.05 -7.06
C ALA A 144 -1.90 -20.21 -8.05
N LYS A 145 -3.02 -20.43 -8.75
CA LYS A 145 -3.15 -21.47 -9.79
C LYS A 145 -2.14 -21.27 -10.92
N GLU A 146 -2.09 -20.06 -11.48
CA GLU A 146 -1.15 -19.77 -12.58
C GLU A 146 0.31 -19.82 -12.10
N LEU A 147 0.60 -19.32 -10.89
CA LEU A 147 1.94 -19.36 -10.32
C LEU A 147 2.43 -20.81 -10.11
N LEU A 148 1.59 -21.69 -9.58
CA LEU A 148 1.95 -23.11 -9.38
C LEU A 148 2.08 -23.90 -10.70
N LYS A 149 1.46 -23.43 -11.77
CA LYS A 149 1.61 -23.97 -13.11
C LYS A 149 2.94 -23.54 -13.74
N GLU A 150 3.23 -22.23 -13.70
CA GLU A 150 4.41 -21.63 -14.34
C GLU A 150 5.71 -21.82 -13.53
N VAL A 151 5.61 -22.00 -12.20
CA VAL A 151 6.73 -22.20 -11.26
C VAL A 151 6.51 -23.51 -10.47
N PRO A 152 6.71 -24.70 -11.09
CA PRO A 152 6.38 -25.99 -10.45
C PRO A 152 7.12 -26.27 -9.13
N SER A 153 8.29 -25.65 -8.91
CA SER A 153 9.04 -25.76 -7.64
C SER A 153 8.24 -25.31 -6.42
N LEU A 154 7.25 -24.43 -6.61
CA LEU A 154 6.39 -23.93 -5.53
C LEU A 154 5.25 -24.88 -5.14
N ARG A 155 5.02 -25.97 -5.88
CA ARG A 155 3.91 -26.89 -5.60
C ARG A 155 4.01 -27.52 -4.20
N ASN A 156 5.23 -27.88 -3.80
CA ASN A 156 5.51 -28.52 -2.51
C ASN A 156 5.74 -27.54 -1.37
N SER A 157 5.81 -26.24 -1.64
CA SER A 157 5.94 -25.22 -0.60
C SER A 157 4.67 -25.12 0.23
N LYS A 158 4.78 -24.85 1.53
CA LYS A 158 3.64 -24.44 2.36
C LYS A 158 3.12 -23.09 1.87
N LYS A 159 1.83 -22.87 1.92
CA LYS A 159 1.22 -21.63 1.40
C LYS A 159 0.33 -20.99 2.44
N PHE A 160 0.56 -19.70 2.66
CA PHE A 160 -0.22 -18.89 3.59
C PHE A 160 -0.73 -17.63 2.88
N ALA A 161 -1.95 -17.24 3.21
CA ALA A 161 -2.55 -15.98 2.84
C ALA A 161 -2.65 -15.11 4.08
N VAL A 162 -1.85 -14.05 4.14
CA VAL A 162 -1.72 -13.18 5.32
C VAL A 162 -2.37 -11.84 5.03
N THR A 163 -3.33 -11.43 5.86
CA THR A 163 -4.10 -10.21 5.63
C THR A 163 -4.44 -9.47 6.93
N ILE A 164 -4.73 -8.19 6.81
CA ILE A 164 -5.25 -7.42 7.94
C ILE A 164 -6.70 -7.82 8.20
N ILE A 165 -7.50 -7.97 7.15
CA ILE A 165 -8.94 -8.24 7.22
C ILE A 165 -9.30 -9.44 6.35
N ASP A 166 -9.83 -10.49 6.98
CA ASP A 166 -10.41 -11.64 6.30
C ASP A 166 -11.95 -11.58 6.37
N ARG A 167 -12.58 -11.48 5.20
CA ARG A 167 -14.04 -11.50 5.00
C ARG A 167 -14.48 -12.68 4.13
N THR A 168 -13.60 -13.65 3.92
CA THR A 168 -13.92 -14.83 3.11
C THR A 168 -14.97 -15.70 3.82
N ASN A 169 -15.99 -16.10 3.08
CA ASN A 169 -16.97 -17.08 3.56
C ASN A 169 -16.39 -18.51 3.54
N GLU A 170 -17.09 -19.47 4.13
CA GLU A 170 -16.60 -20.84 4.27
C GLU A 170 -16.35 -21.54 2.91
N GLU A 171 -17.16 -21.25 1.88
CA GLU A 171 -16.95 -21.78 0.53
C GLU A 171 -15.62 -21.28 -0.07
N ASN A 172 -15.37 -20.00 0.04
CA ASN A 172 -14.12 -19.38 -0.46
C ASN A 172 -12.89 -19.86 0.31
N LYS A 173 -13.01 -20.07 1.63
CA LYS A 173 -11.96 -20.69 2.45
C LYS A 173 -11.67 -22.13 2.00
N ALA A 174 -12.70 -22.91 1.74
CA ALA A 174 -12.56 -24.27 1.21
C ALA A 174 -11.82 -24.29 -0.13
N ASN A 175 -12.19 -23.38 -1.04
CA ASN A 175 -11.52 -23.22 -2.34
C ASN A 175 -10.03 -22.86 -2.23
N LEU A 176 -9.62 -22.06 -1.24
CA LEU A 176 -8.21 -21.76 -0.98
C LEU A 176 -7.48 -22.95 -0.33
N LYS A 177 -8.16 -23.66 0.56
CA LYS A 177 -7.63 -24.87 1.21
C LYS A 177 -7.34 -26.01 0.22
N GLU A 178 -8.12 -26.15 -0.87
CA GLU A 178 -7.83 -27.08 -1.97
C GLU A 178 -6.48 -26.82 -2.65
N LEU A 179 -6.00 -25.56 -2.64
CA LEU A 179 -4.68 -25.19 -3.12
C LEU A 179 -3.60 -25.28 -2.01
N GLY A 180 -3.97 -25.79 -0.83
CA GLY A 180 -3.07 -25.83 0.33
C GLY A 180 -2.78 -24.47 0.93
N ILE A 181 -3.64 -23.46 0.73
CA ILE A 181 -3.48 -22.11 1.25
C ILE A 181 -4.24 -21.95 2.56
N GLU A 182 -3.54 -21.58 3.61
CA GLU A 182 -4.10 -21.27 4.93
C GLU A 182 -4.19 -19.76 5.14
N ILE A 183 -5.35 -19.26 5.62
CA ILE A 183 -5.57 -17.82 5.85
C ILE A 183 -5.15 -17.45 7.28
N VAL A 184 -4.38 -16.38 7.39
CA VAL A 184 -4.01 -15.74 8.66
C VAL A 184 -4.39 -14.28 8.62
N SER A 185 -5.16 -13.80 9.62
CA SER A 185 -5.64 -12.42 9.63
C SER A 185 -5.61 -11.78 11.02
N LEU A 186 -5.55 -10.45 11.08
CA LEU A 186 -5.75 -9.71 12.34
C LEU A 186 -7.22 -9.75 12.77
N LEU A 187 -8.12 -9.50 11.82
CA LEU A 187 -9.56 -9.57 12.00
C LEU A 187 -10.18 -10.52 10.98
N SER A 188 -11.19 -11.28 11.39
CA SER A 188 -12.01 -12.08 10.49
C SER A 188 -13.49 -11.87 10.84
N PHE A 189 -14.30 -11.58 9.82
CA PHE A 189 -15.75 -11.40 9.93
C PHE A 189 -16.44 -11.49 8.56
N THR A 190 -17.72 -11.85 8.57
CA THR A 190 -18.56 -11.94 7.36
C THR A 190 -19.94 -11.27 7.55
N ASP A 191 -20.14 -10.64 8.70
CA ASP A 191 -21.40 -10.06 9.16
C ASP A 191 -21.54 -8.56 8.79
N ASP A 192 -20.93 -8.14 7.69
CA ASP A 192 -20.98 -6.76 7.24
C ASP A 192 -22.03 -6.50 6.17
N ASN A 193 -22.53 -5.27 6.14
CA ASN A 193 -23.35 -4.71 5.07
C ASN A 193 -22.85 -3.31 4.68
N PHE A 194 -21.57 -3.17 4.43
CA PHE A 194 -20.91 -1.90 4.16
C PHE A 194 -21.50 -1.13 2.99
N GLU A 195 -22.08 -1.80 2.00
CA GLU A 195 -22.76 -1.15 0.89
C GLU A 195 -23.97 -0.34 1.37
N GLU A 196 -24.78 -0.93 2.24
CA GLU A 196 -25.95 -0.25 2.83
C GLU A 196 -25.51 0.88 3.77
N GLN A 197 -24.43 0.68 4.52
CA GLN A 197 -23.92 1.69 5.46
C GLN A 197 -23.44 2.97 4.75
N VAL A 198 -22.91 2.88 3.54
CA VAL A 198 -22.43 4.07 2.78
C VAL A 198 -23.47 4.60 1.80
N LYS A 199 -24.62 3.95 1.65
CA LYS A 199 -25.63 4.26 0.62
C LYS A 199 -26.07 5.73 0.67
N ASP A 200 -26.44 6.19 1.85
CA ASP A 200 -27.00 7.54 2.07
C ASP A 200 -25.93 8.61 2.34
N ILE A 201 -24.64 8.23 2.36
CA ILE A 201 -23.56 9.21 2.54
C ILE A 201 -23.42 10.03 1.25
N GLU A 202 -23.53 11.34 1.39
CA GLU A 202 -23.33 12.28 0.32
C GLU A 202 -21.87 12.64 0.13
N ILE A 203 -21.35 12.39 -1.08
CA ILE A 203 -19.96 12.60 -1.45
C ILE A 203 -19.82 13.47 -2.69
N THR A 204 -18.64 14.07 -2.82
CA THR A 204 -18.17 14.74 -4.03
C THR A 204 -16.95 14.03 -4.61
N GLU A 205 -16.61 14.34 -5.84
CA GLU A 205 -15.32 13.96 -6.43
C GLU A 205 -14.17 14.65 -5.68
N PRO A 206 -13.00 13.99 -5.51
CA PRO A 206 -11.78 14.67 -5.09
C PRO A 206 -11.47 15.87 -6.00
N GLU A 207 -11.10 16.99 -5.41
CA GLU A 207 -10.91 18.24 -6.12
C GLU A 207 -9.75 18.17 -7.11
N LYS A 208 -9.89 18.79 -8.27
CA LYS A 208 -8.74 19.05 -9.13
C LYS A 208 -7.87 20.12 -8.48
N VAL A 209 -6.58 19.83 -8.35
CA VAL A 209 -5.63 20.81 -7.82
C VAL A 209 -5.56 22.02 -8.75
N PRO A 210 -5.83 23.25 -8.26
CA PRO A 210 -5.68 24.46 -9.06
C PRO A 210 -4.23 24.61 -9.53
N GLU A 211 -4.04 25.06 -10.76
CA GLU A 211 -2.70 25.31 -11.27
C GLU A 211 -2.07 26.52 -10.59
N VAL A 212 -0.86 26.35 -10.03
CA VAL A 212 -0.02 27.46 -9.61
C VAL A 212 1.13 27.65 -10.59
N THR A 213 1.59 28.88 -10.70
CA THR A 213 2.60 29.27 -11.70
C THR A 213 4.03 28.92 -11.29
N LYS A 214 4.28 28.67 -9.99
CA LYS A 214 5.62 28.43 -9.47
C LYS A 214 5.77 26.99 -8.96
N GLU A 215 6.69 26.24 -9.56
CA GLU A 215 7.13 24.97 -8.99
C GLU A 215 8.01 25.23 -7.75
N ILE A 216 7.65 24.58 -6.65
CA ILE A 216 8.34 24.69 -5.35
C ILE A 216 9.10 23.42 -4.98
N ILE A 217 8.93 22.35 -5.75
CA ILE A 217 9.55 21.05 -5.46
C ILE A 217 10.96 20.98 -6.03
N THR A 218 11.92 20.65 -5.18
CA THR A 218 13.28 20.31 -5.61
C THR A 218 13.36 18.81 -5.87
N VAL A 219 13.75 18.44 -7.09
CA VAL A 219 13.96 17.03 -7.48
C VAL A 219 15.41 16.66 -7.23
N GLU A 220 15.61 15.54 -6.52
CA GLU A 220 16.91 14.95 -6.26
C GLU A 220 16.93 13.51 -6.75
N HIS A 221 17.93 13.18 -7.56
CA HIS A 221 18.12 11.82 -8.08
C HIS A 221 19.08 11.05 -7.18
N LEU A 222 18.63 9.89 -6.70
CA LEU A 222 19.46 8.94 -5.96
C LEU A 222 19.64 7.67 -6.79
N GLY A 223 20.68 6.93 -6.47
CA GLY A 223 21.00 5.68 -7.16
C GLY A 223 19.92 4.61 -6.99
N ASN A 224 20.11 3.55 -7.73
CA ASN A 224 19.17 2.44 -7.85
C ASN A 224 18.85 1.79 -6.50
N ILE A 225 17.62 1.32 -6.40
CA ILE A 225 17.13 0.49 -5.30
C ILE A 225 16.54 -0.81 -5.85
N PRO A 226 16.49 -1.88 -5.05
CA PRO A 226 15.85 -3.12 -5.48
C PRO A 226 14.40 -2.89 -5.89
N ASN A 227 14.04 -3.37 -7.09
CA ASN A 227 12.70 -3.22 -7.65
C ASN A 227 11.79 -4.37 -7.19
N ALA A 228 10.81 -4.06 -6.34
CA ALA A 228 9.88 -5.06 -5.82
C ALA A 228 9.00 -5.71 -6.90
N ARG A 229 8.76 -5.04 -8.03
CA ARG A 229 8.00 -5.60 -9.15
C ARG A 229 8.75 -6.71 -9.87
N LEU A 230 10.10 -6.70 -9.81
CA LEU A 230 10.97 -7.75 -10.38
C LEU A 230 11.42 -8.77 -9.33
N GLY A 231 11.25 -8.46 -8.05
CA GLY A 231 11.62 -9.28 -6.91
C GLY A 231 13.09 -9.15 -6.51
N TYR A 232 13.33 -9.28 -5.22
CA TYR A 232 14.68 -9.22 -4.63
C TYR A 232 14.74 -9.96 -3.29
N SER A 233 15.94 -10.43 -2.94
CA SER A 233 16.22 -10.98 -1.60
C SER A 233 16.19 -9.86 -0.56
N CYS A 234 15.38 -10.03 0.49
CA CYS A 234 15.21 -9.01 1.52
C CYS A 234 16.52 -8.75 2.28
N GLY A 235 16.86 -7.50 2.40
CA GLY A 235 18.04 -6.97 3.07
C GLY A 235 18.24 -5.50 2.69
N GLY A 236 19.06 -4.78 3.45
CA GLY A 236 19.51 -3.44 3.09
C GLY A 236 18.49 -2.30 3.17
N ILE A 237 17.18 -2.54 3.33
CA ILE A 237 16.20 -1.44 3.40
C ILE A 237 16.37 -0.59 4.66
N ASP A 238 16.76 -1.21 5.78
CA ASP A 238 17.09 -0.49 7.01
C ASP A 238 18.32 0.39 6.81
N THR A 239 19.36 -0.13 6.16
CA THR A 239 20.56 0.63 5.82
C THR A 239 20.24 1.79 4.86
N LEU A 240 19.40 1.55 3.85
CA LEU A 240 18.92 2.60 2.95
C LEU A 240 18.20 3.70 3.73
N ALA A 241 17.28 3.33 4.61
CA ALA A 241 16.52 4.29 5.42
C ALA A 241 17.43 5.10 6.36
N GLN A 242 18.44 4.48 6.96
CA GLN A 242 19.46 5.15 7.77
C GLN A 242 20.33 6.09 6.94
N ASN A 243 20.74 5.70 5.75
CA ASN A 243 21.51 6.56 4.83
C ASN A 243 20.69 7.79 4.42
N LEU A 244 19.38 7.63 4.17
CA LEU A 244 18.49 8.76 3.91
C LEU A 244 18.39 9.69 5.13
N LEU A 245 18.26 9.13 6.33
CA LEU A 245 18.26 9.91 7.56
C LEU A 245 19.54 10.76 7.70
N GLU A 246 20.71 10.14 7.57
CA GLU A 246 21.98 10.87 7.68
C GLU A 246 22.15 11.93 6.58
N ARG A 247 21.74 11.63 5.33
CA ARG A 247 21.77 12.56 4.22
C ARG A 247 20.96 13.83 4.47
N TYR A 248 19.78 13.70 5.07
CA TYR A 248 18.85 14.81 5.30
C TYR A 248 18.79 15.25 6.77
N LYS A 249 19.75 14.82 7.60
CA LYS A 249 19.76 15.03 9.04
C LYS A 249 19.58 16.50 9.45
N ASN A 250 20.28 17.42 8.79
CA ASN A 250 20.21 18.84 9.12
C ASN A 250 18.80 19.42 8.85
N GLN A 251 18.15 19.05 7.73
CA GLN A 251 16.81 19.50 7.42
C GLN A 251 15.79 18.87 8.39
N ILE A 252 15.96 17.60 8.71
CA ILE A 252 15.11 16.86 9.66
C ILE A 252 15.23 17.47 11.06
N GLN A 253 16.42 17.85 11.49
CA GLN A 253 16.65 18.51 12.79
C GLN A 253 15.89 19.83 12.92
N GLN A 254 15.80 20.61 11.85
CA GLN A 254 15.17 21.93 11.81
C GLN A 254 13.63 21.85 11.73
N ALA A 255 13.07 20.72 11.30
CA ALA A 255 11.64 20.53 11.16
C ALA A 255 11.03 19.98 12.46
N ASN A 256 9.80 20.36 12.79
CA ASN A 256 9.04 19.82 13.91
C ASN A 256 7.99 18.80 13.45
N ASN A 257 7.38 19.02 12.28
CA ASN A 257 6.34 18.18 11.72
C ASN A 257 6.71 17.77 10.29
N ILE A 258 6.83 16.48 10.03
CA ILE A 258 7.38 15.93 8.79
C ILE A 258 6.39 14.98 8.14
N LEU A 259 6.24 15.10 6.81
CA LEU A 259 5.53 14.12 5.98
C LEU A 259 6.55 13.35 5.13
N VAL A 260 6.41 12.03 5.10
CA VAL A 260 7.07 11.17 4.11
C VAL A 260 5.99 10.54 3.22
N LEU A 261 5.94 10.97 1.97
CA LEU A 261 4.94 10.58 0.98
C LEU A 261 5.52 9.59 -0.02
N GLY A 262 4.89 8.42 -0.14
CA GLY A 262 5.16 7.46 -1.22
C GLY A 262 4.26 7.67 -2.43
N THR A 263 4.70 7.21 -3.60
CA THR A 263 3.91 7.29 -4.82
C THR A 263 3.32 5.93 -5.18
N GLU A 264 2.00 5.85 -5.18
CA GLU A 264 1.19 4.68 -5.62
C GLU A 264 1.66 3.33 -4.99
N GLU A 265 2.37 2.48 -5.74
CA GLU A 265 2.89 1.18 -5.26
C GLU A 265 4.17 1.33 -4.43
N PHE A 266 4.89 2.45 -4.56
CA PHE A 266 6.16 2.69 -3.89
C PHE A 266 5.97 3.24 -2.48
N MET A 267 5.70 2.37 -1.54
CA MET A 267 5.38 2.74 -0.16
C MET A 267 6.37 2.20 0.88
N ALA A 268 7.05 1.10 0.62
CA ALA A 268 7.87 0.44 1.64
C ALA A 268 9.05 1.33 2.07
N VAL A 269 9.86 1.83 1.14
CA VAL A 269 11.01 2.71 1.45
C VAL A 269 10.57 3.97 2.20
N PRO A 270 9.49 4.69 1.77
CA PRO A 270 8.93 5.78 2.55
C PRO A 270 8.63 5.45 4.02
N ILE A 271 7.97 4.32 4.28
CA ILE A 271 7.61 3.91 5.65
C ILE A 271 8.87 3.59 6.49
N TYR A 272 9.85 2.91 5.92
CA TYR A 272 11.11 2.63 6.62
C TYR A 272 11.90 3.90 6.89
N PHE A 273 11.97 4.83 5.95
CA PHE A 273 12.61 6.13 6.15
C PHE A 273 11.92 6.95 7.24
N ALA A 274 10.60 7.05 7.19
CA ALA A 274 9.85 7.75 8.23
C ALA A 274 10.01 7.10 9.62
N ARG A 275 10.15 5.77 9.71
CA ARG A 275 10.47 5.10 10.98
C ARG A 275 11.82 5.55 11.56
N GLU A 276 12.84 5.71 10.72
CA GLU A 276 14.13 6.20 11.20
C GLU A 276 14.04 7.67 11.65
N ILE A 277 13.24 8.51 10.97
CA ILE A 277 12.93 9.88 11.42
C ILE A 277 12.21 9.88 12.78
N GLU A 278 11.23 8.99 12.97
CA GLU A 278 10.50 8.85 14.24
C GLU A 278 11.42 8.40 15.38
N LYS A 279 12.31 7.43 15.14
CA LYS A 279 13.34 6.99 16.09
C LYS A 279 14.34 8.10 16.44
N PHE A 280 14.58 9.01 15.50
CA PHE A 280 15.41 10.19 15.71
C PHE A 280 14.72 11.26 16.58
N GLY A 281 13.50 10.99 17.04
CA GLY A 281 12.74 11.84 17.98
C GLY A 281 11.92 12.94 17.32
N LYS A 282 11.60 12.82 16.03
CA LYS A 282 10.79 13.81 15.30
C LYS A 282 9.35 13.35 15.12
N SER A 283 8.42 14.32 15.10
CA SER A 283 7.05 14.07 14.69
C SER A 283 6.99 13.83 13.19
N VAL A 284 6.61 12.65 12.78
CA VAL A 284 6.54 12.26 11.38
C VAL A 284 5.32 11.37 11.11
N VAL A 285 4.72 11.55 9.95
CA VAL A 285 3.72 10.65 9.40
C VAL A 285 4.14 10.16 8.02
N CYS A 286 3.71 8.94 7.69
CA CYS A 286 3.77 8.41 6.34
C CYS A 286 2.43 8.60 5.66
N HIS A 287 2.46 8.77 4.34
CA HIS A 287 1.27 8.76 3.51
C HIS A 287 1.62 8.27 2.09
N ALA A 288 0.62 8.01 1.26
CA ALA A 288 0.86 7.65 -0.13
C ALA A 288 -0.26 8.16 -1.04
N THR A 289 0.09 8.43 -2.30
CA THR A 289 -0.92 8.62 -3.33
C THR A 289 -1.61 7.28 -3.67
N ALA A 290 -2.86 7.33 -4.10
CA ALA A 290 -3.68 6.14 -4.37
C ALA A 290 -4.39 6.26 -5.71
N ARG A 291 -4.58 5.12 -6.40
CA ARG A 291 -5.26 5.07 -7.71
C ARG A 291 -6.77 5.05 -7.59
N SER A 292 -7.31 4.48 -6.51
CA SER A 292 -8.75 4.35 -6.33
C SER A 292 -9.33 5.63 -5.76
N PRO A 293 -10.31 6.26 -6.45
CA PRO A 293 -10.96 7.44 -5.92
C PRO A 293 -11.92 7.06 -4.79
N ILE A 294 -11.73 7.71 -3.65
CA ILE A 294 -12.67 7.75 -2.55
C ILE A 294 -13.46 9.04 -2.69
N GLY A 295 -14.78 8.99 -2.48
CA GLY A 295 -15.58 10.19 -2.41
C GLY A 295 -15.23 11.01 -1.18
N VAL A 296 -15.20 12.32 -1.35
CA VAL A 296 -14.99 13.28 -0.27
C VAL A 296 -16.34 13.62 0.35
N LEU A 297 -16.44 13.61 1.68
CA LEU A 297 -17.66 13.99 2.38
C LEU A 297 -18.06 15.42 2.00
N LYS A 298 -19.36 15.65 1.69
CA LYS A 298 -19.84 17.02 1.48
C LYS A 298 -19.71 17.84 2.78
N PRO A 299 -19.45 19.17 2.71
CA PRO A 299 -19.30 20.03 3.89
C PRO A 299 -20.45 19.96 4.89
N ASP A 300 -21.70 19.82 4.38
CA ASP A 300 -22.90 19.69 5.19
C ASP A 300 -23.36 18.23 5.36
N GLY A 301 -22.53 17.28 4.96
CA GLY A 301 -22.82 15.85 5.03
C GLY A 301 -22.76 15.31 6.46
N ASP A 302 -23.59 14.29 6.75
CA ASP A 302 -23.56 13.58 8.02
C ASP A 302 -22.27 12.74 8.08
N GLU A 303 -21.40 13.07 9.03
CA GLU A 303 -20.13 12.36 9.27
C GLU A 303 -20.35 10.99 9.89
N LEU A 304 -21.53 10.77 10.49
CA LEU A 304 -21.83 9.54 11.19
C LEU A 304 -22.36 8.46 10.23
N ILE A 305 -21.68 7.33 10.20
CA ILE A 305 -22.13 6.15 9.48
C ILE A 305 -23.15 5.42 10.34
N LYS A 306 -24.45 5.64 10.07
CA LYS A 306 -25.57 5.09 10.87
C LYS A 306 -25.59 3.56 10.86
N GLY A 307 -25.94 2.97 12.01
CA GLY A 307 -26.11 1.52 12.12
C GLY A 307 -24.82 0.71 12.16
N THR A 308 -23.68 1.35 12.37
CA THR A 308 -22.37 0.69 12.40
C THR A 308 -21.60 1.07 13.66
N PHE A 309 -20.65 0.23 14.05
CA PHE A 309 -19.65 0.54 15.08
C PHE A 309 -18.49 1.44 14.53
N ILE A 310 -18.51 1.76 13.24
CA ILE A 310 -17.58 2.68 12.61
C ILE A 310 -18.25 4.06 12.58
N THR A 311 -17.79 4.94 13.44
CA THR A 311 -18.53 6.13 13.81
C THR A 311 -18.24 7.37 12.98
N GLU A 312 -17.21 7.35 12.11
CA GLU A 312 -16.78 8.55 11.41
C GLU A 312 -16.34 8.26 9.98
N TYR A 313 -16.80 9.10 9.04
CA TYR A 313 -16.35 9.06 7.66
C TYR A 313 -14.90 9.53 7.53
N PRO A 314 -14.00 8.76 6.91
CA PRO A 314 -12.57 8.99 7.05
C PRO A 314 -12.00 10.13 6.19
N VAL A 315 -12.70 10.57 5.13
CA VAL A 315 -12.15 11.46 4.11
C VAL A 315 -13.00 12.72 3.95
N LYS A 316 -12.51 13.84 4.52
CA LYS A 316 -13.13 15.18 4.42
C LYS A 316 -12.51 16.04 3.32
N GLU A 317 -11.30 15.70 2.88
CA GLU A 317 -10.58 16.38 1.81
C GLU A 317 -9.83 15.38 0.93
N GLY A 318 -9.81 15.66 -0.35
CA GLY A 318 -9.09 14.82 -1.31
C GLY A 318 -8.83 15.53 -2.60
N TYR A 319 -7.68 15.25 -3.20
CA TYR A 319 -7.19 15.92 -4.40
C TYR A 319 -6.82 14.91 -5.47
N LYS A 320 -7.16 15.28 -6.72
CA LYS A 320 -6.82 14.56 -7.93
C LYS A 320 -5.52 15.11 -8.51
N LEU A 321 -4.52 14.25 -8.62
CA LEU A 321 -3.20 14.54 -9.16
C LEU A 321 -2.96 13.76 -10.46
N VAL A 322 -1.96 14.15 -11.22
CA VAL A 322 -1.42 13.30 -12.29
C VAL A 322 -0.56 12.20 -11.67
N SER A 323 -0.68 10.97 -12.18
CA SER A 323 0.12 9.83 -11.74
C SER A 323 1.61 10.07 -11.95
N PHE A 324 2.43 9.54 -11.03
CA PHE A 324 3.89 9.56 -11.15
C PHE A 324 4.42 8.54 -12.16
N TYR A 325 3.60 7.60 -12.61
CA TYR A 325 4.02 6.53 -13.52
C TYR A 325 3.41 6.64 -14.92
N GLN A 326 2.22 7.25 -15.05
CA GLN A 326 1.52 7.34 -16.33
C GLN A 326 0.84 8.70 -16.51
N LYS A 327 1.17 9.41 -17.58
CA LYS A 327 0.69 10.76 -17.88
C LYS A 327 -0.85 10.89 -17.92
N GLU A 328 -1.51 9.90 -18.51
CA GLU A 328 -2.96 9.93 -18.73
C GLU A 328 -3.76 9.40 -17.52
N ARG A 329 -3.07 8.91 -16.49
CA ARG A 329 -3.71 8.37 -15.30
C ARG A 329 -3.74 9.38 -14.17
N SER A 330 -4.85 9.36 -13.43
CA SER A 330 -4.97 10.12 -12.18
C SER A 330 -4.55 9.28 -10.99
N THR A 331 -4.00 9.95 -9.99
CA THR A 331 -3.80 9.46 -8.63
C THR A 331 -4.41 10.43 -7.64
N TYR A 332 -4.66 9.99 -6.43
CA TYR A 332 -5.40 10.77 -5.43
C TYR A 332 -4.60 10.86 -4.14
N LEU A 333 -4.70 12.00 -3.47
CA LEU A 333 -4.11 12.23 -2.15
C LEU A 333 -5.17 12.86 -1.24
N TYR A 334 -5.29 12.30 -0.04
CA TYR A 334 -6.34 12.64 0.91
C TYR A 334 -5.76 13.20 2.21
N SER A 335 -6.57 13.93 2.98
CA SER A 335 -6.25 14.34 4.36
C SER A 335 -4.87 15.01 4.50
N MET A 336 -4.60 15.96 3.60
CA MET A 336 -3.37 16.74 3.64
C MET A 336 -3.41 17.77 4.75
N ASN A 337 -2.24 18.08 5.30
CA ASN A 337 -2.01 19.08 6.32
C ASN A 337 -0.79 19.94 6.00
N HIS A 338 -0.55 20.95 6.84
CA HIS A 338 0.71 21.68 6.82
C HIS A 338 1.81 20.87 7.50
N TYR A 339 3.00 20.81 6.85
CA TYR A 339 4.21 20.19 7.36
C TYR A 339 5.40 21.13 7.15
N ASP A 340 6.33 21.14 8.10
CA ASP A 340 7.57 21.94 7.99
C ASP A 340 8.50 21.41 6.91
N LEU A 341 8.45 20.08 6.69
CA LEU A 341 9.29 19.38 5.72
C LEU A 341 8.49 18.22 5.11
N VAL A 342 8.52 18.12 3.77
CA VAL A 342 7.91 17.03 3.03
C VAL A 342 8.96 16.30 2.21
N PHE A 343 9.07 15.02 2.38
CA PHE A 343 9.80 14.13 1.49
C PHE A 343 8.81 13.36 0.63
N VAL A 344 8.93 13.44 -0.68
CA VAL A 344 8.19 12.63 -1.64
C VAL A 344 9.17 11.63 -2.26
N LEU A 345 8.89 10.35 -2.16
CA LEU A 345 9.78 9.31 -2.67
C LEU A 345 9.09 8.54 -3.80
N THR A 346 9.82 8.30 -4.88
CA THR A 346 9.32 7.56 -6.05
C THR A 346 10.41 6.72 -6.70
N ASP A 347 10.01 5.55 -7.24
CA ASP A 347 10.82 4.70 -8.11
C ASP A 347 10.41 4.81 -9.59
N SER A 348 9.61 5.82 -9.93
CA SER A 348 9.26 6.10 -11.32
C SER A 348 10.51 6.53 -12.09
N LYS A 349 10.80 5.84 -13.20
CA LYS A 349 11.96 6.17 -14.04
C LYS A 349 11.76 7.50 -14.78
N GLU A 350 10.56 7.71 -15.29
CA GLU A 350 10.17 8.91 -16.02
C GLU A 350 8.95 9.54 -15.38
N ILE A 351 9.16 10.59 -14.59
CA ILE A 351 8.06 11.29 -13.93
C ILE A 351 7.39 12.23 -14.95
N PRO A 352 6.09 12.07 -15.22
CA PRO A 352 5.36 13.01 -16.07
C PRO A 352 5.44 14.45 -15.52
N LYS A 353 5.72 15.42 -16.35
CA LYS A 353 5.80 16.85 -15.95
C LYS A 353 4.55 17.32 -15.20
N GLY A 354 3.36 16.84 -15.60
CA GLY A 354 2.10 17.12 -14.93
C GLY A 354 2.05 16.61 -13.49
N ALA A 355 2.74 15.51 -13.15
CA ALA A 355 2.77 14.97 -11.79
C ALA A 355 3.50 15.93 -10.84
N ILE A 356 4.67 16.41 -11.22
CA ILE A 356 5.42 17.39 -10.40
C ILE A 356 4.62 18.69 -10.28
N LYS A 357 4.03 19.15 -11.37
CA LYS A 357 3.24 20.40 -11.39
C LYS A 357 2.01 20.31 -10.47
N THR A 358 1.21 19.25 -10.56
CA THR A 358 0.02 19.09 -9.71
C THR A 358 0.38 18.90 -8.25
N LEU A 359 1.45 18.14 -7.96
CA LEU A 359 1.95 17.99 -6.60
C LEU A 359 2.49 19.32 -6.04
N SER A 360 3.26 20.07 -6.81
CA SER A 360 3.78 21.38 -6.41
C SER A 360 2.65 22.36 -6.09
N SER A 361 1.60 22.35 -6.90
CA SER A 361 0.40 23.14 -6.65
C SER A 361 -0.27 22.77 -5.33
N LEU A 362 -0.45 21.48 -5.06
CA LEU A 362 -1.03 21.00 -3.81
C LEU A 362 -0.19 21.38 -2.60
N MET A 363 1.15 21.20 -2.70
CA MET A 363 2.05 21.60 -1.61
C MET A 363 1.97 23.09 -1.32
N SER A 364 1.79 23.94 -2.35
CA SER A 364 1.61 25.37 -2.18
C SER A 364 0.32 25.75 -1.46
N ILE A 365 -0.80 25.05 -1.72
CA ILE A 365 -2.09 25.24 -1.04
C ILE A 365 -1.92 25.07 0.47
N TYR A 366 -1.21 24.02 0.88
CA TYR A 366 -0.94 23.72 2.30
C TYR A 366 0.30 24.43 2.86
N LYS A 367 0.91 25.35 2.11
CA LYS A 367 2.14 26.07 2.50
C LYS A 367 3.33 25.14 2.82
N ASN A 368 3.38 23.97 2.20
CA ASN A 368 4.45 22.99 2.33
C ASN A 368 5.62 23.34 1.39
N TYR A 369 6.19 24.52 1.59
CA TYR A 369 7.20 25.08 0.66
C TYR A 369 8.56 24.36 0.73
N ASN A 370 8.84 23.64 1.79
CA ASN A 370 10.04 22.81 1.93
C ASN A 370 9.75 21.37 1.52
N THR A 371 9.51 21.15 0.23
CA THR A 371 9.21 19.84 -0.34
C THR A 371 10.35 19.35 -1.21
N LYS A 372 10.85 18.15 -0.93
CA LYS A 372 11.87 17.44 -1.70
C LYS A 372 11.27 16.21 -2.37
N LEU A 373 11.47 16.08 -3.67
CA LEU A 373 11.14 14.86 -4.42
C LEU A 373 12.42 14.05 -4.61
N ILE A 374 12.47 12.88 -4.02
CA ILE A 374 13.57 11.93 -4.13
C ILE A 374 13.16 10.88 -5.15
N GLN A 375 13.84 10.87 -6.29
CA GLN A 375 13.63 9.90 -7.36
C GLN A 375 14.77 8.88 -7.33
N PHE A 376 14.40 7.61 -7.19
CA PHE A 376 15.32 6.50 -7.30
C PHE A 376 15.35 6.03 -8.76
N THR A 377 16.50 6.20 -9.40
CA THR A 377 16.72 5.83 -10.81
C THR A 377 17.98 4.99 -10.95
N ASP A 378 18.03 4.16 -12.02
CA ASP A 378 19.20 3.37 -12.43
C ASP A 378 20.34 4.31 -12.88
#